data_73e435ccb3ac348dfeeba0ca88202071
#
_entry.id   73e435ccb3ac348dfeeba0ca88202071
#
_cell.length_a   1.000
_cell.length_b   1.000
_cell.length_c   1.000
_cell.angle_alpha   90.00
_cell.angle_beta   90.00
_cell.angle_gamma   90.00
#
_symmetry.space_group_name_H-M   'P 1'
#
loop_
_entity.id
_entity.type
_entity.pdbx_description
1 polymer ?
#
loop_
_entity_poly.entity_id
_entity_poly.type
_entity_poly.pdbx_seq_one_letter_code
_entity_poly.pdbx_strand_id
1 'polypeptide(L)'
;GDLIVCFISNNDITGGNSGSPVINGNGELIGIAFDGNWEAMSGDIAFEPALQRTISVDIRYVLWTIDTFAGAGHLVKEMTLVERKPVVVEEVKLEAAPVAPAPVAPAKPVKK
;
A
#
# COMPACT_ATOMS: atom_id res chain seq x y z
N GLY A 1 -8.97 3.76 21.07
CA GLY A 1 -7.96 3.88 20.00
C GLY A 1 -8.66 3.84 18.66
N ASP A 2 -8.05 4.43 17.64
CA ASP A 2 -8.61 4.45 16.30
C ASP A 2 -8.38 3.10 15.60
N LEU A 3 -9.36 2.66 14.81
CA LEU A 3 -9.22 1.47 13.98
C LEU A 3 -8.65 1.90 12.62
N ILE A 4 -7.42 1.48 12.34
CA ILE A 4 -6.79 1.74 11.04
C ILE A 4 -7.42 0.83 10.00
N VAL A 5 -7.97 1.43 8.92
CA VAL A 5 -8.69 0.71 7.87
C VAL A 5 -7.77 0.29 6.73
N CYS A 6 -6.91 1.21 6.26
CA CYS A 6 -6.04 1.01 5.11
C CYS A 6 -4.66 1.62 5.36
N PHE A 7 -3.69 1.16 4.59
CA PHE A 7 -2.36 1.78 4.50
C PHE A 7 -1.86 1.75 3.05
N ILE A 8 -0.83 2.52 2.77
CA ILE A 8 -0.15 2.53 1.48
C ILE A 8 1.29 2.02 1.64
N SER A 9 1.80 1.40 0.59
CA SER A 9 3.18 0.91 0.53
C SER A 9 3.77 1.12 -0.86
N ASN A 10 5.06 0.96 -1.01
CA ASN A 10 5.79 1.08 -2.27
C ASN A 10 6.01 -0.29 -2.97
N ASN A 11 5.15 -1.26 -2.71
CA ASN A 11 5.15 -2.51 -3.45
C ASN A 11 4.72 -2.27 -4.89
N ASP A 12 5.31 -3.03 -5.80
CA ASP A 12 4.86 -3.09 -7.19
C ASP A 12 3.66 -4.03 -7.29
N ILE A 13 2.58 -3.56 -7.90
CA ILE A 13 1.38 -4.36 -8.18
C ILE A 13 0.85 -4.08 -9.58
N THR A 14 0.17 -5.07 -10.13
CA THR A 14 -0.53 -4.96 -11.42
C THR A 14 -1.94 -5.52 -11.32
N GLY A 15 -2.69 -5.47 -12.41
CA GLY A 15 -3.99 -6.12 -12.51
C GLY A 15 -3.90 -7.61 -12.16
N GLY A 16 -4.82 -8.11 -11.34
CA GLY A 16 -4.82 -9.49 -10.83
C GLY A 16 -4.22 -9.66 -9.42
N ASN A 17 -3.54 -8.65 -8.88
CA ASN A 17 -2.99 -8.71 -7.52
C ASN A 17 -4.03 -8.41 -6.42
N SER A 18 -5.26 -8.02 -6.77
CA SER A 18 -6.33 -7.78 -5.79
C SER A 18 -6.60 -9.02 -4.94
N GLY A 19 -6.56 -8.87 -3.62
CA GLY A 19 -6.69 -9.96 -2.65
C GLY A 19 -5.36 -10.62 -2.25
N SER A 20 -4.23 -10.20 -2.81
CA SER A 20 -2.91 -10.72 -2.45
C SER A 20 -2.51 -10.34 -1.04
N PRO A 21 -1.85 -11.25 -0.29
CA PRO A 21 -1.36 -10.95 1.04
C PRO A 21 -0.19 -9.94 0.99
N VAL A 22 -0.22 -8.96 1.86
CA VAL A 22 0.93 -8.08 2.12
C VAL A 22 1.63 -8.58 3.37
N ILE A 23 2.91 -8.94 3.20
CA ILE A 23 3.72 -9.61 4.23
C ILE A 23 4.89 -8.71 4.59
N ASN A 24 5.15 -8.54 5.88
CA ASN A 24 6.29 -7.77 6.35
C ASN A 24 7.60 -8.59 6.32
N GLY A 25 8.73 -7.95 6.65
CA GLY A 25 10.05 -8.59 6.66
C GLY A 25 10.23 -9.74 7.65
N ASN A 26 9.25 -10.00 8.53
CA ASN A 26 9.25 -11.11 9.48
C ASN A 26 8.36 -12.28 9.02
N GLY A 27 7.76 -12.18 7.82
CA GLY A 27 6.82 -13.18 7.32
C GLY A 27 5.40 -13.08 7.90
N GLU A 28 5.05 -11.96 8.52
CA GLU A 28 3.74 -11.76 9.12
C GLU A 28 2.80 -11.06 8.13
N LEU A 29 1.55 -11.54 8.03
CA LEU A 29 0.51 -10.92 7.24
C LEU A 29 0.09 -9.59 7.91
N ILE A 30 0.26 -8.48 7.20
CA ILE A 30 -0.07 -7.14 7.69
C ILE A 30 -1.23 -6.48 6.96
N GLY A 31 -1.62 -7.00 5.81
CA GLY A 31 -2.72 -6.47 5.02
C GLY A 31 -3.05 -7.28 3.80
N ILE A 32 -4.02 -6.80 3.04
CA ILE A 32 -4.49 -7.39 1.78
C ILE A 32 -4.48 -6.28 0.73
N ALA A 33 -3.69 -6.46 -0.34
CA ALA A 33 -3.63 -5.51 -1.45
C ALA A 33 -4.95 -5.51 -2.23
N PHE A 34 -5.44 -4.33 -2.63
CA PHE A 34 -6.66 -4.26 -3.42
C PHE A 34 -6.64 -3.20 -4.53
N ASP A 35 -5.74 -2.21 -4.47
CA ASP A 35 -5.70 -1.15 -5.47
C ASP A 35 -4.32 -0.50 -5.54
N GLY A 36 -4.11 0.38 -6.52
CA GLY A 36 -2.97 1.26 -6.66
C GLY A 36 -3.41 2.71 -6.71
N ASN A 37 -2.48 3.64 -6.44
CA ASN A 37 -2.72 5.05 -6.70
C ASN A 37 -2.76 5.32 -8.22
N TRP A 38 -3.16 6.53 -8.61
CA TRP A 38 -3.27 6.89 -10.02
C TRP A 38 -1.96 6.67 -10.81
N GLU A 39 -0.83 6.99 -10.21
CA GLU A 39 0.49 6.82 -10.81
C GLU A 39 0.87 5.35 -11.04
N ALA A 40 0.25 4.42 -10.31
CA ALA A 40 0.47 2.98 -10.50
C ALA A 40 -0.11 2.44 -11.82
N MET A 41 -0.94 3.19 -12.52
CA MET A 41 -1.50 2.77 -13.83
C MET A 41 -0.43 2.58 -14.91
N SER A 42 0.73 3.21 -14.78
CA SER A 42 1.87 3.01 -15.68
C SER A 42 2.77 1.83 -15.27
N GLY A 43 2.49 1.17 -14.15
CA GLY A 43 3.33 0.11 -13.56
C GLY A 43 3.53 -1.10 -14.47
N ASP A 44 2.55 -1.41 -15.32
CA ASP A 44 2.65 -2.51 -16.30
C ASP A 44 3.74 -2.28 -17.36
N ILE A 45 4.17 -1.03 -17.53
CA ILE A 45 5.20 -0.64 -18.51
C ILE A 45 6.52 -0.31 -17.79
N ALA A 46 6.45 0.48 -16.73
CA ALA A 46 7.59 0.90 -15.95
C ALA A 46 7.18 1.23 -14.51
N PHE A 47 7.78 0.52 -13.56
CA PHE A 47 7.57 0.78 -12.13
C PHE A 47 8.40 1.98 -11.67
N GLU A 48 7.73 3.00 -11.12
CA GLU A 48 8.36 4.19 -10.55
C GLU A 48 8.17 4.21 -9.02
N PRO A 49 9.17 3.73 -8.26
CA PRO A 49 9.04 3.55 -6.80
C PRO A 49 8.87 4.86 -6.04
N ALA A 50 9.22 6.00 -6.64
CA ALA A 50 9.03 7.31 -6.01
C ALA A 50 7.57 7.75 -5.99
N LEU A 51 6.77 7.33 -6.98
CA LEU A 51 5.40 7.81 -7.22
C LEU A 51 4.35 6.73 -6.98
N GLN A 52 4.61 5.49 -7.41
CA GLN A 52 3.62 4.42 -7.37
C GLN A 52 3.44 3.88 -5.96
N ARG A 53 2.19 3.65 -5.60
CA ARG A 53 1.81 3.13 -4.28
C ARG A 53 0.74 2.06 -4.42
N THR A 54 0.94 0.97 -3.67
CA THR A 54 -0.07 -0.05 -3.42
C THR A 54 -0.96 0.41 -2.28
N ILE A 55 -2.26 0.20 -2.42
CA ILE A 55 -3.26 0.46 -1.40
C ILE A 55 -3.72 -0.88 -0.84
N SER A 56 -3.65 -1.02 0.48
CA SER A 56 -3.95 -2.27 1.17
C SER A 56 -4.90 -2.06 2.34
N VAL A 57 -5.81 -3.03 2.53
CA VAL A 57 -6.63 -3.10 3.75
C VAL A 57 -5.73 -3.54 4.89
N ASP A 58 -5.80 -2.86 6.03
CA ASP A 58 -5.06 -3.23 7.23
C ASP A 58 -5.60 -4.54 7.83
N ILE A 59 -4.72 -5.43 8.22
CA ILE A 59 -5.11 -6.73 8.77
C ILE A 59 -5.96 -6.61 10.05
N ARG A 60 -5.75 -5.54 10.84
CA ARG A 60 -6.53 -5.29 12.05
C ARG A 60 -7.99 -5.01 11.73
N TYR A 61 -8.26 -4.31 10.63
CA TYR A 61 -9.61 -4.08 10.14
C TYR A 61 -10.26 -5.36 9.62
N VAL A 62 -9.48 -6.19 8.93
CA VAL A 62 -9.95 -7.52 8.46
C VAL A 62 -10.34 -8.39 9.65
N LEU A 63 -9.49 -8.49 10.68
CA LEU A 63 -9.77 -9.25 11.88
C LEU A 63 -11.00 -8.72 12.63
N TRP A 64 -11.14 -7.42 12.77
CA TRP A 64 -12.32 -6.80 13.37
C TRP A 64 -13.59 -7.13 12.58
N THR A 65 -13.51 -7.09 11.25
CA THR A 65 -14.65 -7.41 10.38
C THR A 65 -15.07 -8.87 10.55
N ILE A 66 -14.13 -9.81 10.63
CA ILE A 66 -14.40 -11.22 10.82
C ILE A 66 -15.01 -11.47 12.21
N ASP A 67 -14.35 -10.97 13.24
CA ASP A 67 -14.73 -11.23 14.64
C ASP A 67 -16.01 -10.49 15.03
N THR A 68 -15.99 -9.16 14.91
CA THR A 68 -17.03 -8.29 15.48
C THR A 68 -18.20 -8.10 14.54
N PHE A 69 -17.93 -7.71 13.29
CA PHE A 69 -18.99 -7.41 12.34
C PHE A 69 -19.70 -8.67 11.83
N ALA A 70 -18.94 -9.69 11.44
CA ALA A 70 -19.50 -10.95 10.92
C ALA A 70 -19.83 -11.97 12.02
N GLY A 71 -19.42 -11.75 13.26
CA GLY A 71 -19.64 -12.69 14.37
C GLY A 71 -18.90 -14.02 14.20
N ALA A 72 -17.85 -14.07 13.38
CA ALA A 72 -17.10 -15.26 13.03
C ALA A 72 -15.80 -15.40 13.84
N GLY A 73 -15.78 -15.00 15.10
CA GLY A 73 -14.61 -15.03 15.98
C GLY A 73 -13.97 -16.42 16.14
N HIS A 74 -14.69 -17.49 15.82
CA HIS A 74 -14.10 -18.83 15.76
C HIS A 74 -12.99 -18.95 14.72
N LEU A 75 -13.07 -18.24 13.59
CA LEU A 75 -12.03 -18.22 12.56
C LEU A 75 -10.77 -17.49 13.07
N VAL A 76 -10.96 -16.39 13.79
CA VAL A 76 -9.83 -15.64 14.38
C VAL A 76 -9.09 -16.49 15.43
N LYS A 77 -9.79 -17.34 16.17
CA LYS A 77 -9.20 -18.26 17.15
C LYS A 77 -8.32 -19.34 16.52
N GLU A 78 -8.50 -19.63 15.25
CA GLU A 78 -7.67 -20.59 14.50
C GLU A 78 -6.37 -19.95 14.00
N MET A 79 -6.25 -18.62 14.04
CA MET A 79 -5.10 -17.86 13.55
C MET A 79 -4.06 -17.68 14.67
N THR A 80 -2.78 -17.62 14.28
CA THR A 80 -1.70 -17.16 15.17
C THR A 80 -1.57 -15.65 15.08
N LEU A 81 -2.03 -14.95 16.10
CA LEU A 81 -1.96 -13.50 16.17
C LEU A 81 -0.61 -13.06 16.76
N VAL A 82 0.05 -12.10 16.11
CA VAL A 82 1.29 -11.51 16.56
C VAL A 82 1.02 -10.06 16.94
N GLU A 83 1.09 -9.77 18.25
CA GLU A 83 0.98 -8.41 18.78
C GLU A 83 2.37 -7.78 18.90
N ARG A 84 2.61 -6.72 18.16
CA ARG A 84 3.81 -5.90 18.33
C ARG A 84 3.44 -4.57 18.95
N LYS A 85 4.22 -4.14 19.94
CA LYS A 85 4.14 -2.75 20.39
C LYS A 85 4.53 -1.84 19.22
N PRO A 86 3.80 -0.74 18.98
CA PRO A 86 4.17 0.21 17.94
C PRO A 86 5.60 0.66 18.19
N VAL A 87 6.46 0.45 17.20
CA VAL A 87 7.77 1.12 17.19
C VAL A 87 7.46 2.58 16.98
N VAL A 88 7.78 3.42 17.95
CA VAL A 88 7.76 4.87 17.76
C VAL A 88 8.88 5.17 16.76
N VAL A 89 8.52 5.25 15.48
CA VAL A 89 9.42 5.75 14.46
C VAL A 89 9.53 7.24 14.75
N GLU A 90 10.68 7.71 15.24
CA GLU A 90 10.98 9.13 15.22
C GLU A 90 10.74 9.64 13.81
N GLU A 91 9.98 10.73 13.67
CA GLU A 91 9.67 11.31 12.39
C GLU A 91 10.96 11.52 11.60
N VAL A 92 11.20 10.67 10.61
CA VAL A 92 12.22 10.93 9.60
C VAL A 92 11.71 12.16 8.86
N LYS A 93 12.29 13.32 9.13
CA LYS A 93 12.09 14.51 8.30
C LYS A 93 12.51 14.12 6.89
N LEU A 94 11.54 13.80 6.06
CA LEU A 94 11.72 13.73 4.63
C LEU A 94 12.03 15.16 4.17
N GLU A 95 13.31 15.49 4.06
CA GLU A 95 13.71 16.64 3.24
C GLU A 95 13.25 16.33 1.82
N ALA A 96 12.27 17.12 1.38
CA ALA A 96 11.79 17.03 0.01
C ALA A 96 12.97 17.28 -0.93
N ALA A 97 13.41 16.23 -1.61
CA ALA A 97 14.39 16.39 -2.68
C ALA A 97 13.82 17.37 -3.71
N PRO A 98 14.60 18.35 -4.21
CA PRO A 98 14.12 19.30 -5.20
C PRO A 98 13.66 18.53 -6.44
N VAL A 99 12.37 18.67 -6.76
CA VAL A 99 11.79 18.14 -7.99
C VAL A 99 12.44 18.87 -9.15
N ALA A 100 13.31 18.19 -9.88
CA ALA A 100 13.86 18.73 -11.12
C ALA A 100 12.70 18.94 -12.11
N PRO A 101 12.58 20.10 -12.78
CA PRO A 101 11.54 20.33 -13.76
C PRO A 101 11.67 19.33 -14.90
N ALA A 102 10.54 18.70 -15.25
CA ALA A 102 10.48 17.76 -16.38
C ALA A 102 10.98 18.43 -17.68
N PRO A 103 11.76 17.74 -18.52
CA PRO A 103 12.22 18.30 -19.78
C PRO A 103 11.01 18.58 -20.68
N VAL A 104 10.82 19.85 -21.03
CA VAL A 104 9.80 20.29 -21.98
C VAL A 104 10.22 19.78 -23.36
N ALA A 105 9.45 18.86 -23.93
CA ALA A 105 9.66 18.38 -25.27
C ALA A 105 9.52 19.55 -26.29
N PRO A 106 10.43 19.71 -27.28
CA PRO A 106 10.32 20.78 -28.25
C PRO A 106 9.08 20.60 -29.12
N ALA A 107 8.28 21.67 -29.22
CA ALA A 107 7.09 21.70 -30.06
C ALA A 107 7.48 21.43 -31.53
N LYS A 108 6.79 20.47 -32.17
CA LYS A 108 6.98 20.21 -33.61
C LYS A 108 6.50 21.40 -34.43
N PRO A 109 7.24 21.85 -35.43
CA PRO A 109 6.81 22.95 -36.27
C PRO A 109 5.57 22.56 -37.09
N VAL A 110 4.54 23.41 -37.01
CA VAL A 110 3.33 23.29 -37.87
C VAL A 110 3.73 23.62 -39.31
N LYS A 111 3.66 22.64 -40.17
CA LYS A 111 3.79 22.88 -41.65
C LYS A 111 2.57 23.65 -42.12
N LYS A 112 2.81 24.82 -42.75
CA LYS A 112 1.82 25.54 -43.55
C LYS A 112 1.56 24.82 -44.88
#